data_e5b47327a918a3960b55ffb65bee3338
#
_entry.id   e5b47327a918a3960b55ffb65bee3338
#
_cell.length_a   1.000
_cell.length_b   1.000
_cell.length_c   1.000
_cell.angle_alpha   90.00
_cell.angle_beta   90.00
_cell.angle_gamma   90.00
#
_symmetry.space_group_name_H-M   'P 1'
#
loop_
_entity.id
_entity.type
_entity.pdbx_description
1 polymer ?
#
loop_
_entity_poly.entity_id
_entity_poly.type
_entity_poly.pdbx_seq_one_letter_code
_entity_poly.pdbx_strand_id
1 'polypeptide(L)'
;MRGSRAFISQLYKEQYEKLFHAAFYMIGEAELAKDIVQDTFVTAISHLPDLLAHPKPEAWLMLTLRNLVRNEQRRSAHKTIQLQTVFNEPAATLPPPFESLLPPQLTAEERTLLSWRFERQLSYQEMSVLLGMPEASCRSRVSRIVAKCRE
;
A
#
# COMPACT_ATOMS: atom_id res chain seq x y z
N MET A 1 0.07 11.19 -29.25
CA MET A 1 0.50 10.46 -28.10
C MET A 1 -0.32 9.23 -27.78
N ARG A 2 -0.55 8.49 -28.79
CA ARG A 2 -1.31 7.24 -28.67
C ARG A 2 -0.59 6.21 -27.80
N GLY A 3 0.75 6.21 -27.84
CA GLY A 3 1.54 5.27 -27.05
C GLY A 3 1.39 5.48 -25.55
N SER A 4 1.28 6.74 -25.13
CA SER A 4 1.12 7.07 -23.70
C SER A 4 -0.23 6.63 -23.17
N ARG A 5 -1.26 6.83 -23.97
CA ARG A 5 -2.61 6.42 -23.58
C ARG A 5 -2.71 4.90 -23.48
N ALA A 6 -2.14 4.19 -24.45
CA ALA A 6 -2.10 2.74 -24.43
C ALA A 6 -1.30 2.21 -23.24
N PHE A 7 -0.20 2.88 -22.92
CA PHE A 7 0.64 2.52 -21.79
C PHE A 7 -0.12 2.64 -20.47
N ILE A 8 -0.79 3.77 -20.27
CA ILE A 8 -1.57 3.99 -19.03
C ILE A 8 -2.72 3.00 -18.96
N SER A 9 -3.40 2.75 -20.07
CA SER A 9 -4.51 1.80 -20.11
C SER A 9 -4.05 0.40 -19.72
N GLN A 10 -2.90 -0.01 -20.22
CA GLN A 10 -2.33 -1.32 -19.91
C GLN A 10 -1.92 -1.39 -18.44
N LEU A 11 -1.28 -0.36 -17.92
CA LEU A 11 -0.93 -0.31 -16.51
C LEU A 11 -2.16 -0.39 -15.62
N TYR A 12 -3.21 0.32 -16.00
CA TYR A 12 -4.45 0.29 -15.23
C TYR A 12 -5.00 -1.13 -15.13
N LYS A 13 -5.07 -1.82 -16.25
CA LYS A 13 -5.57 -3.20 -16.27
C LYS A 13 -4.71 -4.16 -15.47
N GLU A 14 -3.40 -3.99 -15.56
CA GLU A 14 -2.48 -4.91 -14.89
C GLU A 14 -2.33 -4.64 -13.40
N GLN A 15 -2.40 -3.37 -13.00
CA GLN A 15 -2.06 -2.98 -11.63
C GLN A 15 -3.25 -2.63 -10.75
N TYR A 16 -4.43 -2.41 -11.33
CA TYR A 16 -5.58 -1.93 -10.56
C TYR A 16 -5.87 -2.80 -9.35
N GLU A 17 -5.96 -4.09 -9.54
CA GLU A 17 -6.34 -5.02 -8.47
C GLU A 17 -5.30 -5.03 -7.36
N LYS A 18 -4.03 -5.03 -7.73
CA LYS A 18 -2.93 -4.99 -6.75
C LYS A 18 -2.96 -3.70 -5.95
N LEU A 19 -3.18 -2.58 -6.63
CA LEU A 19 -3.24 -1.28 -5.96
C LEU A 19 -4.45 -1.19 -5.06
N PHE A 20 -5.59 -1.68 -5.53
CA PHE A 20 -6.80 -1.70 -4.71
C PHE A 20 -6.61 -2.52 -3.44
N HIS A 21 -6.06 -3.73 -3.56
CA HIS A 21 -5.83 -4.58 -2.40
C HIS A 21 -4.87 -3.91 -1.41
N ALA A 22 -3.79 -3.30 -1.92
CA ALA A 22 -2.86 -2.59 -1.06
C ALA A 22 -3.54 -1.44 -0.33
N ALA A 23 -4.30 -0.62 -1.04
CA ALA A 23 -5.01 0.50 -0.42
C ALA A 23 -6.03 0.00 0.61
N PHE A 24 -6.74 -1.06 0.29
CA PHE A 24 -7.72 -1.62 1.21
C PHE A 24 -7.06 -2.12 2.51
N TYR A 25 -5.94 -2.83 2.40
CA TYR A 25 -5.24 -3.29 3.61
C TYR A 25 -4.76 -2.13 4.48
N MET A 26 -4.42 -1.02 3.86
CA MET A 26 -3.91 0.14 4.61
C MET A 26 -5.02 0.96 5.23
N ILE A 27 -6.16 1.07 4.57
CA ILE A 27 -7.25 1.96 4.98
C ILE A 27 -8.41 1.21 5.63
N GLY A 28 -8.70 0.02 5.14
CA GLY A 28 -9.78 -0.80 5.68
C GLY A 28 -11.17 -0.43 5.19
N GLU A 29 -11.28 0.43 4.17
CA GLU A 29 -12.56 0.85 3.63
C GLU A 29 -12.50 0.78 2.11
N ALA A 30 -13.40 -0.02 1.53
CA ALA A 30 -13.34 -0.34 0.10
C ALA A 30 -13.58 0.87 -0.80
N GLU A 31 -14.57 1.69 -0.49
CA GLU A 31 -14.87 2.85 -1.33
C GLU A 31 -13.75 3.86 -1.33
N LEU A 32 -13.18 4.13 -0.16
CA LEU A 32 -12.05 5.03 -0.05
C LEU A 32 -10.82 4.46 -0.76
N ALA A 33 -10.62 3.15 -0.67
CA ALA A 33 -9.54 2.49 -1.38
C ALA A 33 -9.67 2.67 -2.90
N LYS A 34 -10.89 2.53 -3.42
CA LYS A 34 -11.15 2.75 -4.84
C LYS A 34 -10.83 4.19 -5.25
N ASP A 35 -11.24 5.15 -4.44
CA ASP A 35 -10.96 6.56 -4.70
C ASP A 35 -9.46 6.83 -4.75
N ILE A 36 -8.73 6.23 -3.83
CA ILE A 36 -7.28 6.41 -3.78
C ILE A 36 -6.60 5.80 -5.00
N VAL A 37 -7.07 4.64 -5.46
CA VAL A 37 -6.53 4.05 -6.68
C VAL A 37 -6.79 4.96 -7.87
N GLN A 38 -7.99 5.52 -7.96
CA GLN A 38 -8.30 6.47 -9.03
C GLN A 38 -7.37 7.69 -8.97
N ASP A 39 -7.19 8.24 -7.78
CA ASP A 39 -6.30 9.39 -7.60
C ASP A 39 -4.86 9.04 -7.96
N THR A 40 -4.45 7.79 -7.70
CA THR A 40 -3.12 7.33 -8.08
C THR A 40 -2.92 7.41 -9.59
N PHE A 41 -3.91 6.98 -10.37
CA PHE A 41 -3.83 7.03 -11.82
C PHE A 41 -3.99 8.45 -12.36
N VAL A 42 -4.80 9.28 -11.72
CA VAL A 42 -4.88 10.71 -12.07
C VAL A 42 -3.52 11.36 -11.86
N THR A 43 -2.86 11.07 -10.76
CA THR A 43 -1.52 11.58 -10.49
C THR A 43 -0.52 11.08 -11.52
N ALA A 44 -0.65 9.81 -11.90
CA ALA A 44 0.21 9.23 -12.93
C ALA A 44 0.09 9.96 -14.27
N ILE A 45 -1.14 10.28 -14.64
CA ILE A 45 -1.39 11.01 -15.88
C ILE A 45 -0.78 12.42 -15.81
N SER A 46 -0.91 13.07 -14.65
CA SER A 46 -0.36 14.40 -14.45
C SER A 46 1.17 14.43 -14.46
N HIS A 47 1.80 13.30 -14.12
CA HIS A 47 3.26 13.17 -14.06
C HIS A 47 3.76 12.13 -15.06
N LEU A 48 3.11 12.08 -16.21
CA LEU A 48 3.40 11.05 -17.20
C LEU A 48 4.87 10.99 -17.63
N PRO A 49 5.56 12.11 -17.87
CA PRO A 49 6.99 12.03 -18.22
C PRO A 49 7.83 11.30 -17.14
N ASP A 50 7.53 11.57 -15.89
CA ASP A 50 8.26 10.92 -14.78
C ASP A 50 7.98 9.42 -14.74
N LEU A 51 6.70 9.06 -14.96
CA LEU A 51 6.30 7.66 -14.98
C LEU A 51 6.96 6.91 -16.13
N LEU A 52 6.96 7.52 -17.31
CA LEU A 52 7.55 6.90 -18.51
C LEU A 52 9.06 6.73 -18.37
N ALA A 53 9.70 7.64 -17.66
CA ALA A 53 11.15 7.60 -17.44
C ALA A 53 11.55 6.64 -16.34
N HIS A 54 10.61 6.21 -15.52
CA HIS A 54 10.93 5.35 -14.37
C HIS A 54 11.21 3.91 -14.84
N PRO A 55 12.27 3.27 -14.32
CA PRO A 55 12.60 1.89 -14.71
C PRO A 55 11.53 0.87 -14.31
N LYS A 56 10.76 1.17 -13.26
CA LYS A 56 9.69 0.28 -12.79
C LYS A 56 8.42 1.08 -12.55
N PRO A 57 7.59 1.26 -13.59
CA PRO A 57 6.35 2.03 -13.45
C PRO A 57 5.42 1.53 -12.35
N GLU A 58 5.35 0.23 -12.16
CA GLU A 58 4.51 -0.34 -11.11
C GLU A 58 4.98 0.06 -9.72
N ALA A 59 6.29 0.21 -9.53
CA ALA A 59 6.84 0.68 -8.26
C ALA A 59 6.50 2.15 -8.04
N TRP A 60 6.55 2.95 -9.11
CA TRP A 60 6.16 4.36 -9.05
C TRP A 60 4.69 4.50 -8.62
N LEU A 61 3.82 3.68 -9.20
CA LEU A 61 2.41 3.68 -8.85
C LEU A 61 2.18 3.29 -7.39
N MET A 62 2.87 2.26 -6.93
CA MET A 62 2.72 1.80 -5.55
C MET A 62 3.20 2.86 -4.56
N LEU A 63 4.31 3.52 -4.85
CA LEU A 63 4.82 4.58 -4.00
C LEU A 63 3.83 5.75 -3.94
N THR A 64 3.28 6.13 -5.09
CA THR A 64 2.29 7.20 -5.16
C THR A 64 1.05 6.84 -4.36
N LEU A 65 0.57 5.60 -4.52
CA LEU A 65 -0.57 5.10 -3.76
C LEU A 65 -0.34 5.22 -2.26
N ARG A 66 0.83 4.77 -1.80
CA ARG A 66 1.16 4.82 -0.37
C ARG A 66 1.20 6.24 0.15
N ASN A 67 1.73 7.17 -0.64
CA ASN A 67 1.75 8.58 -0.24
C ASN A 67 0.33 9.13 -0.10
N LEU A 68 -0.56 8.77 -1.03
CA LEU A 68 -1.95 9.20 -0.98
C LEU A 68 -2.68 8.59 0.21
N VAL A 69 -2.40 7.33 0.51
CA VAL A 69 -2.96 6.66 1.69
C VAL A 69 -2.53 7.40 2.96
N ARG A 70 -1.25 7.73 3.07
CA ARG A 70 -0.75 8.43 4.25
C ARG A 70 -1.39 9.80 4.41
N ASN A 71 -1.58 10.52 3.30
CA ASN A 71 -2.26 11.80 3.35
C ASN A 71 -3.70 11.66 3.82
N GLU A 72 -4.39 10.63 3.36
CA GLU A 72 -5.75 10.36 3.78
C GLU A 72 -5.82 9.97 5.25
N GLN A 73 -4.89 9.18 5.72
CA GLN A 73 -4.82 8.80 7.13
C GLN A 73 -4.60 10.01 8.03
N ARG A 74 -3.75 10.94 7.60
CA ARG A 74 -3.54 12.19 8.34
C ARG A 74 -4.81 13.02 8.38
N ARG A 75 -5.51 13.09 7.27
CA ARG A 75 -6.77 13.84 7.18
C ARG A 75 -7.82 13.21 8.08
N SER A 76 -7.94 11.90 8.06
CA SER A 76 -8.90 11.17 8.88
C SER A 76 -8.63 11.28 10.36
N ALA A 77 -7.36 11.40 10.75
CA ALA A 77 -6.99 11.55 12.15
C ALA A 77 -7.57 12.85 12.75
N HIS A 78 -7.82 13.85 11.91
CA HIS A 78 -8.41 15.10 12.37
C HIS A 78 -9.93 15.06 12.41
N LYS A 79 -10.53 14.10 11.73
CA LYS A 79 -11.99 14.00 11.67
C LYS A 79 -12.59 13.13 12.71
N THR A 80 -11.88 12.71 13.69
CA THR A 80 -12.38 11.86 14.74
C THR A 80 -13.46 10.89 14.31
N ILE A 81 -13.19 9.70 14.28
CA ILE A 81 -13.97 8.68 14.94
C ILE A 81 -15.48 8.69 14.75
N GLN A 82 -16.04 9.69 14.14
CA GLN A 82 -17.47 9.68 13.90
C GLN A 82 -17.87 8.61 12.93
N LEU A 83 -16.90 7.99 12.35
CA LEU A 83 -17.18 7.12 11.27
C LEU A 83 -16.87 5.69 11.59
N GLN A 84 -17.32 5.28 12.72
CA GLN A 84 -17.40 3.87 12.96
C GLN A 84 -18.63 3.30 12.31
N THR A 85 -19.02 3.87 11.22
CA THR A 85 -20.08 3.24 10.44
C THR A 85 -19.51 1.99 9.88
N VAL A 86 -19.96 0.95 10.43
CA VAL A 86 -19.65 -0.37 9.95
C VAL A 86 -20.33 -0.51 8.61
N PHE A 87 -19.54 -0.48 7.57
CA PHE A 87 -20.09 -0.78 6.27
C PHE A 87 -20.07 -2.27 6.10
N ASN A 88 -21.23 -2.81 5.99
CA ASN A 88 -21.38 -4.22 5.69
C ASN A 88 -21.19 -4.43 4.21
N GLU A 89 -19.92 -4.40 3.79
CA GLU A 89 -19.63 -4.77 2.43
C GLU A 89 -19.66 -6.29 2.34
N PRO A 90 -20.16 -6.85 1.23
CA PRO A 90 -20.15 -8.30 1.07
C PRO A 90 -18.73 -8.82 1.15
N ALA A 91 -18.52 -9.82 1.96
CA ALA A 91 -17.20 -10.39 2.16
C ALA A 91 -16.54 -10.84 0.86
N ALA A 92 -17.35 -11.19 -0.13
CA ALA A 92 -16.86 -11.67 -1.41
C ALA A 92 -16.13 -10.58 -2.22
N THR A 93 -16.38 -9.30 -1.92
CA THR A 93 -15.74 -8.20 -2.65
C THR A 93 -14.50 -7.66 -1.95
N LEU A 94 -14.20 -8.16 -0.76
CA LEU A 94 -13.08 -7.68 0.02
C LEU A 94 -11.91 -8.65 -0.08
N PRO A 95 -10.67 -8.12 -0.09
CA PRO A 95 -9.51 -9.01 -0.04
C PRO A 95 -9.42 -9.71 1.30
N PRO A 96 -8.74 -10.85 1.37
CA PRO A 96 -8.58 -11.55 2.63
C PRO A 96 -7.75 -10.73 3.64
N PRO A 97 -7.84 -11.01 4.93
CA PRO A 97 -7.04 -10.31 5.92
C PRO A 97 -5.54 -10.40 5.61
N PHE A 98 -4.82 -9.34 5.93
CA PHE A 98 -3.39 -9.28 5.65
C PHE A 98 -2.64 -10.50 6.20
N GLU A 99 -2.93 -10.88 7.43
CA GLU A 99 -2.26 -12.01 8.06
C GLU A 99 -2.45 -13.32 7.32
N SER A 100 -3.59 -13.51 6.68
CA SER A 100 -3.86 -14.74 5.95
C SER A 100 -3.03 -14.88 4.69
N LEU A 101 -2.43 -13.78 4.22
CA LEU A 101 -1.56 -13.79 3.05
C LEU A 101 -0.12 -14.09 3.41
N LEU A 102 0.22 -14.09 4.68
CA LEU A 102 1.59 -14.30 5.10
C LEU A 102 1.89 -15.79 5.19
N PRO A 103 3.12 -16.21 4.80
CA PRO A 103 3.50 -17.60 4.89
C PRO A 103 3.43 -18.12 6.33
N PRO A 104 3.03 -19.38 6.54
CA PRO A 104 2.91 -19.94 7.90
C PRO A 104 4.23 -20.08 8.64
N GLN A 105 5.35 -20.08 7.93
CA GLN A 105 6.66 -20.26 8.54
C GLN A 105 7.19 -18.99 9.22
N LEU A 106 6.51 -17.86 9.08
CA LEU A 106 6.93 -16.63 9.72
C LEU A 106 6.66 -16.66 11.23
N THR A 107 7.60 -16.12 11.99
CA THR A 107 7.41 -16.00 13.44
C THR A 107 6.42 -14.86 13.73
N ALA A 108 5.92 -14.83 14.97
CA ALA A 108 5.01 -13.76 15.38
C ALA A 108 5.65 -12.38 15.24
N GLU A 109 6.95 -12.28 15.58
CA GLU A 109 7.69 -11.03 15.46
C GLU A 109 7.78 -10.59 13.99
N GLU A 110 8.08 -11.53 13.11
CA GLU A 110 8.18 -11.25 11.68
C GLU A 110 6.85 -10.76 11.12
N ARG A 111 5.75 -11.39 11.52
CA ARG A 111 4.41 -10.98 11.12
C ARG A 111 4.08 -9.57 11.60
N THR A 112 4.47 -9.26 12.82
CA THR A 112 4.27 -7.93 13.40
C THR A 112 5.01 -6.87 12.60
N LEU A 113 6.26 -7.13 12.24
CA LEU A 113 7.06 -6.17 11.48
C LEU A 113 6.47 -5.92 10.10
N LEU A 114 6.01 -6.97 9.43
CA LEU A 114 5.37 -6.80 8.12
C LEU A 114 4.06 -6.04 8.24
N SER A 115 3.28 -6.32 9.27
CA SER A 115 2.04 -5.59 9.52
C SER A 115 2.32 -4.11 9.74
N TRP A 116 3.31 -3.79 10.55
CA TRP A 116 3.68 -2.39 10.79
C TRP A 116 4.08 -1.68 9.51
N ARG A 117 4.89 -2.34 8.69
CA ARG A 117 5.41 -1.71 7.49
C ARG A 117 4.40 -1.63 6.36
N PHE A 118 3.65 -2.69 6.12
CA PHE A 118 2.79 -2.79 4.94
C PHE A 118 1.32 -2.54 5.21
N GLU A 119 0.83 -2.92 6.37
CA GLU A 119 -0.58 -2.69 6.71
C GLU A 119 -0.78 -1.33 7.38
N ARG A 120 0.03 -1.02 8.39
CA ARG A 120 -0.09 0.24 9.13
C ARG A 120 0.74 1.37 8.55
N GLN A 121 1.58 1.06 7.57
CA GLN A 121 2.37 2.08 6.87
C GLN A 121 3.33 2.85 7.77
N LEU A 122 3.90 2.21 8.76
CA LEU A 122 4.89 2.86 9.59
C LEU A 122 6.17 3.09 8.78
N SER A 123 6.78 4.26 8.97
CA SER A 123 8.07 4.54 8.36
C SER A 123 9.15 3.78 9.11
N TYR A 124 10.30 3.63 8.49
CA TYR A 124 11.43 3.00 9.19
C TYR A 124 11.87 3.83 10.38
N GLN A 125 11.68 5.14 10.32
CA GLN A 125 11.97 6.00 11.45
C GLN A 125 11.06 5.70 12.64
N GLU A 126 9.77 5.53 12.37
CA GLU A 126 8.80 5.16 13.42
C GLU A 126 9.10 3.78 13.97
N MET A 127 9.43 2.83 13.10
CA MET A 127 9.80 1.49 13.53
C MET A 127 11.08 1.51 14.37
N SER A 128 12.03 2.38 14.01
CA SER A 128 13.27 2.55 14.73
C SER A 128 13.01 2.93 16.20
N VAL A 129 12.08 3.86 16.40
CA VAL A 129 11.71 4.29 17.75
C VAL A 129 11.08 3.15 18.53
N LEU A 130 10.15 2.43 17.90
CA LEU A 130 9.44 1.35 18.58
C LEU A 130 10.34 0.17 18.91
N LEU A 131 11.28 -0.14 18.04
CA LEU A 131 12.16 -1.30 18.20
C LEU A 131 13.45 -0.97 18.92
N GLY A 132 13.78 0.30 19.07
CA GLY A 132 15.02 0.72 19.70
C GLY A 132 16.26 0.34 18.91
N MET A 133 16.17 0.36 17.57
CA MET A 133 17.29 0.05 16.70
C MET A 133 17.35 1.05 15.54
N PRO A 134 18.52 1.20 14.88
CA PRO A 134 18.66 2.15 13.78
C PRO A 134 17.73 1.85 12.61
N GLU A 135 17.36 2.88 11.85
CA GLU A 135 16.52 2.73 10.67
C GLU A 135 17.09 1.72 9.67
N ALA A 136 18.39 1.75 9.47
CA ALA A 136 19.05 0.82 8.55
C ALA A 136 18.84 -0.63 8.99
N SER A 137 18.85 -0.89 10.29
CA SER A 137 18.60 -2.22 10.81
C SER A 137 17.16 -2.64 10.61
N CYS A 138 16.22 -1.71 10.78
CA CYS A 138 14.81 -1.98 10.53
C CYS A 138 14.60 -2.33 9.06
N ARG A 139 15.19 -1.56 8.17
CA ARG A 139 15.10 -1.79 6.73
C ARG A 139 15.66 -3.16 6.35
N SER A 140 16.82 -3.49 6.88
CA SER A 140 17.45 -4.79 6.62
C SER A 140 16.59 -5.94 7.10
N ARG A 141 16.01 -5.80 8.29
CA ARG A 141 15.15 -6.82 8.86
C ARG A 141 13.93 -7.07 7.99
N VAL A 142 13.25 -6.00 7.59
CA VAL A 142 12.07 -6.12 6.74
C VAL A 142 12.46 -6.74 5.40
N SER A 143 13.59 -6.34 4.81
CA SER A 143 14.05 -6.91 3.56
C SER A 143 14.26 -8.42 3.65
N ARG A 144 14.85 -8.89 4.75
CA ARG A 144 15.07 -10.32 4.94
C ARG A 144 13.76 -11.07 5.08
N ILE A 145 12.80 -10.48 5.80
CA ILE A 145 11.50 -11.11 5.97
C ILE A 145 10.77 -11.19 4.63
N VAL A 146 10.83 -10.13 3.83
CA VAL A 146 10.21 -10.12 2.51
C VAL A 146 10.85 -11.20 1.62
N ALA A 147 12.16 -11.33 1.67
CA ALA A 147 12.86 -12.37 0.91
C ALA A 147 12.41 -13.77 1.34
N LYS A 148 12.21 -13.94 2.64
CA LYS A 148 11.72 -15.21 3.18
C LYS A 148 10.31 -15.53 2.67
N CYS A 149 9.48 -14.51 2.49
CA CYS A 149 8.14 -14.70 1.96
C CYS A 149 8.12 -15.15 0.49
N ARG A 150 9.20 -14.89 -0.21
CA ARG A 150 9.29 -15.25 -1.64
C ARG A 150 9.77 -16.68 -1.88
N GLU A 151 10.18 -17.37 -0.86
CA GLU A 151 10.66 -18.76 -0.97
C GLU A 151 9.54 -19.78 -1.17
#